data_f0e68b485088f3d137f5641788efdddf
#
_entry.id   f0e68b485088f3d137f5641788efdddf
#
_cell.length_a   1.000
_cell.length_b   1.000
_cell.length_c   1.000
_cell.angle_alpha   90.00
_cell.angle_beta   90.00
_cell.angle_gamma   90.00
#
_symmetry.space_group_name_H-M   'P 1'
#
loop_
_entity.id
_entity.type
_entity.pdbx_description
1 polymer ?
#
loop_
_entity_poly.entity_id
_entity_poly.type
_entity_poly.pdbx_seq_one_letter_code
_entity_poly.pdbx_strand_id
1 'polypeptide(L)'
;MGLFGFGKSGGIMNVIRCDEQEYLVWKWRPEGQDANSTSRENSIRYGSSLRVKDGEVAVFVYNQKNGPMQDYIVGPYDETIKTANFPVLASIVGMAFGGNSPFQAEVYFINLANAIQTKFSIPYFNVQYPRLPDLSIPVATAGTLTFKVEDYKAFIKVNRLINFTLEDFQKQIKDVVTRRVKGLLTNFLYQMNCPLVQIERNIDGICDILRDKLKVDLEEFGVVLRRLDLSRIEPDKEDANWMKLQKVTSEYSVKSVETTQENALRTATAQTDVNIKNLQDIQQMNAENMAETMRIQREENQYAQHLQTQTNHMGAYGATLQADVLKTAASSLGEMGNVNLGNGGGGMNPAGMMTGMMMGGAMGQQMAGMMNNMSQQMNGQMQQPQMATPPPIP
;
A
#
# COMPACT_ATOMS: atom_id res chain seq x y z
N MET A 1 -36.71 -5.75 -79.83
CA MET A 1 -35.82 -6.76 -79.19
C MET A 1 -35.57 -6.27 -77.72
N GLY A 2 -36.15 -7.05 -76.84
CA GLY A 2 -36.22 -6.66 -75.44
C GLY A 2 -34.91 -6.75 -74.72
N LEU A 3 -34.64 -5.69 -73.96
CA LEU A 3 -33.58 -5.68 -72.97
C LEU A 3 -34.17 -6.10 -71.65
N PHE A 4 -33.87 -7.32 -71.23
CA PHE A 4 -34.11 -7.78 -69.86
C PHE A 4 -33.21 -7.07 -68.96
N GLY A 5 -33.68 -6.03 -68.29
CA GLY A 5 -33.05 -5.47 -67.11
C GLY A 5 -33.18 -6.50 -65.96
N PHE A 6 -32.11 -7.21 -65.69
CA PHE A 6 -32.00 -7.96 -64.45
C PHE A 6 -31.84 -6.92 -63.35
N GLY A 7 -32.97 -6.53 -62.78
CA GLY A 7 -32.99 -5.91 -61.47
C GLY A 7 -32.27 -6.85 -60.50
N LYS A 8 -31.27 -6.37 -59.82
CA LYS A 8 -30.68 -7.06 -58.67
C LYS A 8 -31.81 -7.33 -57.67
N SER A 9 -32.48 -8.49 -57.81
CA SER A 9 -33.31 -9.00 -56.74
C SER A 9 -32.36 -9.36 -55.60
N GLY A 10 -32.35 -8.55 -54.56
CA GLY A 10 -31.68 -8.88 -53.31
C GLY A 10 -31.99 -10.31 -52.92
N GLY A 11 -30.99 -11.03 -52.48
CA GLY A 11 -31.08 -12.45 -52.15
C GLY A 11 -32.33 -12.79 -51.35
N ILE A 12 -32.89 -13.96 -51.59
CA ILE A 12 -34.13 -14.43 -50.99
C ILE A 12 -34.02 -14.62 -49.46
N MET A 13 -32.81 -14.65 -48.93
CA MET A 13 -32.49 -14.92 -47.53
C MET A 13 -31.58 -13.84 -46.98
N ASN A 14 -31.85 -13.42 -45.77
CA ASN A 14 -30.99 -12.48 -45.03
C ASN A 14 -29.99 -13.23 -44.15
N VAL A 15 -28.81 -12.68 -43.99
CA VAL A 15 -27.86 -13.10 -42.95
C VAL A 15 -27.97 -12.14 -41.80
N ILE A 16 -28.41 -12.63 -40.65
CA ILE A 16 -28.57 -11.86 -39.44
C ILE A 16 -27.29 -12.05 -38.63
N ARG A 17 -26.41 -11.05 -38.66
CA ARG A 17 -25.13 -11.04 -37.93
C ARG A 17 -24.72 -9.62 -37.67
N CYS A 18 -23.87 -9.43 -36.69
CA CYS A 18 -23.20 -8.16 -36.45
C CYS A 18 -21.82 -8.14 -37.12
N ASP A 19 -21.58 -7.16 -37.98
CA ASP A 19 -20.30 -6.96 -38.68
C ASP A 19 -19.48 -5.82 -38.08
N GLU A 20 -20.02 -5.09 -37.09
CA GLU A 20 -19.30 -4.03 -36.37
C GLU A 20 -18.23 -4.60 -35.44
N GLN A 21 -17.12 -3.90 -35.35
CA GLN A 21 -16.00 -4.29 -34.48
C GLN A 21 -16.11 -3.69 -33.09
N GLU A 22 -16.54 -2.42 -32.99
CA GLU A 22 -16.65 -1.69 -31.74
C GLU A 22 -18.11 -1.28 -31.50
N TYR A 23 -18.82 -2.06 -30.72
CA TYR A 23 -20.20 -1.78 -30.34
C TYR A 23 -20.48 -2.34 -28.94
N LEU A 24 -21.44 -1.77 -28.26
CA LEU A 24 -22.04 -2.32 -27.04
C LEU A 24 -23.39 -2.96 -27.37
N VAL A 25 -24.24 -2.24 -28.09
CA VAL A 25 -25.51 -2.67 -28.63
C VAL A 25 -25.57 -2.24 -30.08
N TRP A 26 -25.90 -3.18 -30.96
CA TRP A 26 -26.04 -2.92 -32.39
C TRP A 26 -27.36 -3.50 -32.89
N LYS A 27 -28.14 -2.66 -33.59
CA LYS A 27 -29.42 -3.05 -34.19
C LYS A 27 -29.17 -3.60 -35.58
N TRP A 28 -29.59 -4.85 -35.82
CA TRP A 28 -29.55 -5.42 -37.14
C TRP A 28 -30.62 -4.80 -38.05
N ARG A 29 -30.25 -4.59 -39.31
CA ARG A 29 -31.16 -4.15 -40.39
C ARG A 29 -30.98 -5.02 -41.60
N PRO A 30 -32.09 -5.39 -42.34
CA PRO A 30 -31.97 -6.14 -43.59
C PRO A 30 -31.12 -5.39 -44.62
N GLU A 31 -30.36 -6.16 -45.42
CA GLU A 31 -29.54 -5.57 -46.50
C GLU A 31 -30.36 -4.73 -47.47
N GLY A 32 -29.83 -3.60 -47.94
CA GLY A 32 -30.43 -2.70 -48.88
C GLY A 32 -31.40 -1.70 -48.28
N GLN A 33 -31.43 -1.55 -46.97
CA GLN A 33 -32.15 -0.46 -46.30
C GLN A 33 -31.21 0.68 -45.90
N ASP A 34 -31.60 1.88 -46.29
CA ASP A 34 -30.96 3.09 -45.74
C ASP A 34 -31.23 3.21 -44.25
N ALA A 35 -30.28 3.80 -43.51
CA ALA A 35 -30.40 3.97 -42.06
C ALA A 35 -31.69 4.67 -41.61
N ASN A 36 -32.29 5.45 -42.47
CA ASN A 36 -33.54 6.22 -42.24
C ASN A 36 -34.81 5.57 -42.81
N SER A 37 -34.69 4.39 -43.45
CA SER A 37 -35.85 3.68 -44.02
C SER A 37 -36.49 2.75 -43.01
N THR A 38 -37.80 2.88 -42.80
CA THR A 38 -38.59 2.03 -41.90
C THR A 38 -39.42 0.99 -42.65
N SER A 39 -39.42 0.99 -44.00
CA SER A 39 -40.38 0.22 -44.83
C SER A 39 -40.22 -1.29 -44.74
N ARG A 40 -39.03 -1.79 -44.34
CA ARG A 40 -38.75 -3.23 -44.13
C ARG A 40 -38.00 -3.51 -42.84
N GLU A 41 -37.96 -2.50 -41.99
CA GLU A 41 -37.36 -2.64 -40.68
C GLU A 41 -38.07 -3.77 -39.93
N ASN A 42 -37.29 -4.61 -39.27
CA ASN A 42 -37.78 -5.70 -38.43
C ASN A 42 -38.36 -6.94 -39.18
N SER A 43 -38.24 -7.01 -40.51
CA SER A 43 -38.76 -8.16 -41.26
C SER A 43 -37.74 -9.28 -41.42
N ILE A 44 -37.90 -10.38 -40.71
CA ILE A 44 -37.06 -11.57 -40.79
C ILE A 44 -37.76 -12.57 -41.73
N ARG A 45 -37.07 -12.98 -42.78
CA ARG A 45 -37.60 -13.95 -43.76
C ARG A 45 -37.29 -15.37 -43.32
N TYR A 46 -38.22 -16.27 -43.62
CA TYR A 46 -38.00 -17.71 -43.44
C TYR A 46 -36.77 -18.16 -44.24
N GLY A 47 -35.91 -18.97 -43.62
CA GLY A 47 -34.68 -19.44 -44.26
C GLY A 47 -33.47 -18.47 -44.09
N SER A 48 -33.65 -17.31 -43.44
CA SER A 48 -32.52 -16.46 -43.08
C SER A 48 -31.56 -17.21 -42.12
N SER A 49 -30.26 -16.97 -42.24
CA SER A 49 -29.28 -17.53 -41.30
C SER A 49 -29.03 -16.54 -40.14
N LEU A 50 -28.90 -17.07 -38.93
CA LEU A 50 -28.49 -16.32 -37.76
C LEU A 50 -27.09 -16.75 -37.35
N ARG A 51 -26.19 -15.79 -37.24
CA ARG A 51 -24.83 -15.99 -36.73
C ARG A 51 -24.59 -15.10 -35.56
N VAL A 52 -24.33 -15.71 -34.40
CA VAL A 52 -23.94 -15.01 -33.16
C VAL A 52 -22.53 -15.47 -32.81
N LYS A 53 -21.60 -14.55 -32.74
CA LYS A 53 -20.19 -14.84 -32.41
C LYS A 53 -20.06 -15.24 -30.93
N ASP A 54 -18.98 -15.89 -30.61
CA ASP A 54 -18.63 -16.11 -29.21
C ASP A 54 -18.50 -14.77 -28.49
N GLY A 55 -19.05 -14.67 -27.28
CA GLY A 55 -19.08 -13.42 -26.52
C GLY A 55 -20.09 -12.38 -27.02
N GLU A 56 -21.04 -12.78 -27.90
CA GLU A 56 -22.19 -11.96 -28.30
C GLU A 56 -23.50 -12.61 -27.83
N VAL A 57 -24.54 -11.79 -27.71
CA VAL A 57 -25.91 -12.25 -27.54
C VAL A 57 -26.81 -11.54 -28.54
N ALA A 58 -27.63 -12.31 -29.26
CA ALA A 58 -28.68 -11.78 -30.09
C ALA A 58 -29.98 -11.72 -29.28
N VAL A 59 -30.61 -10.55 -29.27
CA VAL A 59 -31.87 -10.27 -28.59
C VAL A 59 -32.94 -10.00 -29.61
N PHE A 60 -34.00 -10.81 -29.60
CA PHE A 60 -35.16 -10.65 -30.45
C PHE A 60 -36.28 -9.97 -29.70
N VAL A 61 -36.68 -8.80 -30.17
CA VAL A 61 -37.78 -8.01 -29.58
C VAL A 61 -38.95 -8.00 -30.55
N TYR A 62 -40.08 -8.58 -30.17
CA TYR A 62 -41.28 -8.71 -30.99
C TYR A 62 -42.55 -8.51 -30.17
N ASN A 63 -43.63 -8.11 -30.86
CA ASN A 63 -44.90 -7.87 -30.22
C ASN A 63 -45.77 -9.17 -30.23
N GLN A 64 -46.25 -9.55 -29.08
CA GLN A 64 -47.28 -10.57 -28.90
C GLN A 64 -48.61 -9.95 -28.47
N LYS A 65 -49.69 -10.78 -28.47
CA LYS A 65 -50.99 -10.33 -27.99
C LYS A 65 -50.98 -9.79 -26.56
N ASN A 66 -50.04 -10.26 -25.73
CA ASN A 66 -49.91 -9.88 -24.33
C ASN A 66 -48.83 -8.81 -24.06
N GLY A 67 -48.29 -8.18 -25.11
CA GLY A 67 -47.23 -7.16 -25.02
C GLY A 67 -45.90 -7.58 -25.66
N PRO A 68 -44.88 -6.76 -25.59
CA PRO A 68 -43.57 -7.06 -26.15
C PRO A 68 -42.89 -8.18 -25.38
N MET A 69 -42.36 -9.16 -26.12
CA MET A 69 -41.52 -10.25 -25.61
C MET A 69 -40.10 -10.11 -26.11
N GLN A 70 -39.17 -10.64 -25.32
CA GLN A 70 -37.76 -10.67 -25.63
C GLN A 70 -37.21 -12.07 -25.48
N ASP A 71 -36.53 -12.53 -26.52
CA ASP A 71 -35.86 -13.83 -26.56
C ASP A 71 -34.37 -13.66 -26.84
N TYR A 72 -33.54 -14.54 -26.30
CA TYR A 72 -32.09 -14.41 -26.28
C TYR A 72 -31.42 -15.64 -26.87
N ILE A 73 -30.45 -15.43 -27.76
CA ILE A 73 -29.56 -16.47 -28.28
C ILE A 73 -28.13 -16.06 -27.99
N VAL A 74 -27.48 -16.82 -27.12
CA VAL A 74 -26.08 -16.60 -26.75
C VAL A 74 -25.18 -17.32 -27.73
N GLY A 75 -24.14 -16.64 -28.20
CA GLY A 75 -23.13 -17.23 -29.08
C GLY A 75 -22.18 -18.20 -28.31
N PRO A 76 -21.49 -19.09 -29.05
CA PRO A 76 -21.48 -19.18 -30.51
C PRO A 76 -22.71 -19.91 -31.08
N TYR A 77 -23.33 -19.35 -32.12
CA TYR A 77 -24.49 -19.89 -32.75
C TYR A 77 -24.46 -19.60 -34.26
N ASP A 78 -24.64 -20.60 -35.12
CA ASP A 78 -24.71 -20.46 -36.60
C ASP A 78 -25.70 -21.45 -37.18
N GLU A 79 -26.93 -21.02 -37.32
CA GLU A 79 -28.00 -21.87 -37.91
C GLU A 79 -28.95 -21.07 -38.81
N THR A 80 -29.60 -21.81 -39.69
CA THR A 80 -30.68 -21.26 -40.52
C THR A 80 -31.97 -21.21 -39.71
N ILE A 81 -32.67 -20.09 -39.75
CA ILE A 81 -33.97 -19.92 -39.13
C ILE A 81 -35.00 -20.77 -39.86
N LYS A 82 -35.17 -22.00 -39.40
CA LYS A 82 -36.24 -22.92 -39.81
C LYS A 82 -37.19 -23.11 -38.65
N THR A 83 -38.48 -23.14 -38.93
CA THR A 83 -39.56 -23.18 -37.95
C THR A 83 -39.44 -24.27 -36.87
N ALA A 84 -38.76 -25.39 -37.15
CA ALA A 84 -38.65 -26.51 -36.22
C ALA A 84 -37.46 -26.44 -35.27
N ASN A 85 -36.41 -25.67 -35.59
CA ASN A 85 -35.11 -25.69 -34.87
C ASN A 85 -34.79 -24.39 -34.12
N PHE A 86 -35.68 -23.42 -34.16
CA PHE A 86 -35.46 -22.15 -33.47
C PHE A 86 -36.02 -22.29 -32.04
N PRO A 87 -35.21 -22.55 -31.06
CA PRO A 87 -35.67 -23.01 -29.73
C PRO A 87 -36.58 -22.02 -29.01
N VAL A 88 -36.53 -20.77 -29.41
CA VAL A 88 -37.20 -19.68 -28.73
C VAL A 88 -38.45 -19.21 -29.49
N LEU A 89 -38.41 -19.25 -30.80
CA LEU A 89 -39.49 -18.77 -31.67
C LEU A 89 -40.41 -19.88 -32.18
N ALA A 90 -40.17 -21.14 -31.79
CA ALA A 90 -40.87 -22.28 -32.34
C ALA A 90 -42.41 -22.19 -32.20
N SER A 91 -42.92 -21.67 -31.10
CA SER A 91 -44.35 -21.47 -30.89
C SER A 91 -44.94 -20.31 -31.70
N ILE A 92 -44.13 -19.30 -32.03
CA ILE A 92 -44.57 -18.07 -32.68
C ILE A 92 -44.37 -18.16 -34.18
N VAL A 93 -43.23 -18.72 -34.57
CA VAL A 93 -42.89 -18.96 -35.96
C VAL A 93 -43.91 -19.91 -36.63
N GLY A 94 -44.40 -20.92 -35.89
CA GLY A 94 -45.47 -21.78 -36.37
C GLY A 94 -46.78 -21.05 -36.70
N MET A 95 -47.11 -20.02 -35.95
CA MET A 95 -48.30 -19.21 -36.20
C MET A 95 -48.09 -18.11 -37.25
N ALA A 96 -46.87 -17.49 -37.29
CA ALA A 96 -46.59 -16.39 -38.21
C ALA A 96 -46.22 -16.81 -39.61
N PHE A 97 -45.60 -17.99 -39.79
CA PHE A 97 -45.16 -18.49 -41.10
C PHE A 97 -46.13 -19.50 -41.78
N GLY A 98 -47.23 -19.88 -41.12
CA GLY A 98 -48.29 -20.67 -41.74
C GLY A 98 -48.93 -19.99 -42.94
N GLY A 99 -48.54 -18.79 -43.32
CA GLY A 99 -49.09 -18.00 -44.42
C GLY A 99 -48.09 -17.06 -45.09
N ASN A 100 -46.85 -17.43 -45.36
CA ASN A 100 -45.89 -16.63 -46.16
C ASN A 100 -45.58 -15.20 -45.70
N SER A 101 -46.02 -14.76 -44.52
CA SER A 101 -45.69 -13.45 -43.99
C SER A 101 -44.32 -13.44 -43.28
N PRO A 102 -43.46 -12.44 -43.50
CA PRO A 102 -42.23 -12.34 -42.78
C PRO A 102 -42.53 -12.10 -41.30
N PHE A 103 -41.73 -12.75 -40.44
CA PHE A 103 -41.78 -12.50 -39.00
C PHE A 103 -41.21 -11.11 -38.67
N GLN A 104 -41.96 -10.31 -37.94
CA GLN A 104 -41.52 -8.98 -37.55
C GLN A 104 -40.91 -9.02 -36.14
N ALA A 105 -39.59 -8.87 -36.08
CA ALA A 105 -38.85 -8.71 -34.86
C ALA A 105 -37.66 -7.76 -35.06
N GLU A 106 -37.42 -6.94 -34.08
CA GLU A 106 -36.15 -6.21 -33.97
C GLU A 106 -35.10 -7.14 -33.44
N VAL A 107 -33.93 -7.16 -34.06
CA VAL A 107 -32.78 -7.95 -33.59
C VAL A 107 -31.67 -7.00 -33.14
N TYR A 108 -31.27 -7.16 -31.92
CA TYR A 108 -30.17 -6.43 -31.33
C TYR A 108 -29.06 -7.40 -30.97
N PHE A 109 -27.81 -7.02 -31.22
CA PHE A 109 -26.64 -7.74 -30.77
C PHE A 109 -26.02 -6.98 -29.63
N ILE A 110 -25.75 -7.66 -28.52
CA ILE A 110 -25.04 -7.11 -27.35
C ILE A 110 -23.69 -7.77 -27.27
N ASN A 111 -22.66 -6.96 -27.18
CA ASN A 111 -21.28 -7.43 -27.07
C ASN A 111 -20.92 -7.66 -25.59
N LEU A 112 -20.59 -8.90 -25.24
CA LEU A 112 -20.16 -9.32 -23.90
C LEU A 112 -18.64 -9.51 -23.81
N ALA A 113 -17.95 -9.67 -24.95
CA ALA A 113 -16.53 -9.95 -25.01
C ALA A 113 -15.70 -8.66 -24.88
N ASN A 114 -16.07 -7.64 -25.65
CA ASN A 114 -15.27 -6.43 -25.73
C ASN A 114 -15.57 -5.46 -24.58
N ALA A 115 -14.51 -4.91 -24.01
CA ALA A 115 -14.61 -3.85 -23.07
C ALA A 115 -14.57 -2.49 -23.77
N ILE A 116 -15.54 -1.65 -23.48
CA ILE A 116 -15.63 -0.29 -24.03
C ILE A 116 -14.79 0.66 -23.19
N GLN A 117 -13.91 1.38 -23.87
CA GLN A 117 -13.08 2.39 -23.26
C GLN A 117 -13.68 3.79 -23.49
N THR A 118 -13.85 4.53 -22.42
CA THR A 118 -14.37 5.89 -22.45
C THR A 118 -13.41 6.84 -21.76
N LYS A 119 -12.94 7.86 -22.48
CA LYS A 119 -12.15 8.95 -21.92
C LYS A 119 -13.08 9.97 -21.28
N PHE A 120 -12.70 10.48 -20.11
CA PHE A 120 -13.39 11.58 -19.46
C PHE A 120 -12.42 12.70 -19.09
N SER A 121 -12.92 13.91 -19.12
CA SER A 121 -12.20 15.09 -18.68
C SER A 121 -13.17 15.95 -17.88
N ILE A 122 -12.77 16.30 -16.68
CA ILE A 122 -13.55 17.15 -15.77
C ILE A 122 -12.85 18.50 -15.72
N PRO A 123 -13.52 19.56 -16.18
CA PRO A 123 -12.96 20.90 -16.15
C PRO A 123 -12.74 21.35 -14.71
N TYR A 124 -12.04 22.45 -14.54
CA TYR A 124 -11.73 23.04 -13.25
C TYR A 124 -12.97 23.15 -12.35
N PHE A 125 -12.84 22.61 -11.15
CA PHE A 125 -13.81 22.72 -10.07
C PHE A 125 -13.08 23.02 -8.76
N ASN A 126 -13.74 23.74 -7.88
CA ASN A 126 -13.15 24.20 -6.65
C ASN A 126 -13.05 23.07 -5.61
N VAL A 127 -11.85 22.89 -5.06
CA VAL A 127 -11.57 21.99 -3.96
C VAL A 127 -11.08 22.80 -2.78
N GLN A 128 -11.73 22.63 -1.63
CA GLN A 128 -11.35 23.33 -0.40
C GLN A 128 -10.12 22.68 0.25
N TYR A 129 -9.20 23.50 0.75
CA TYR A 129 -8.03 23.01 1.43
C TYR A 129 -8.35 22.70 2.91
N PRO A 130 -8.08 21.49 3.41
CA PRO A 130 -8.55 21.03 4.74
C PRO A 130 -8.10 21.89 5.92
N ARG A 131 -6.89 22.42 5.86
CA ARG A 131 -6.31 23.24 6.94
C ARG A 131 -6.68 24.71 6.86
N LEU A 132 -7.18 25.16 5.71
CA LEU A 132 -7.57 26.52 5.42
C LEU A 132 -8.90 26.49 4.68
N PRO A 133 -10.05 26.37 5.38
CA PRO A 133 -11.36 26.16 4.74
C PRO A 133 -11.76 27.32 3.81
N ASP A 134 -11.23 28.52 4.05
CA ASP A 134 -11.46 29.69 3.19
C ASP A 134 -10.61 29.64 1.89
N LEU A 135 -9.65 28.70 1.81
CA LEU A 135 -8.81 28.55 0.64
C LEU A 135 -9.40 27.50 -0.30
N SER A 136 -9.91 27.97 -1.42
CA SER A 136 -10.45 27.14 -2.50
C SER A 136 -9.53 27.19 -3.71
N ILE A 137 -9.21 26.04 -4.28
CA ILE A 137 -8.27 25.89 -5.40
C ILE A 137 -8.99 25.15 -6.54
N PRO A 138 -8.98 25.71 -7.76
CA PRO A 138 -9.50 25.03 -8.93
C PRO A 138 -8.62 23.82 -9.30
N VAL A 139 -9.25 22.65 -9.50
CA VAL A 139 -8.56 21.40 -9.90
C VAL A 139 -9.28 20.82 -11.10
N ALA A 140 -8.55 20.47 -12.13
CA ALA A 140 -9.03 19.69 -13.26
C ALA A 140 -8.54 18.25 -13.16
N THR A 141 -9.30 17.32 -13.71
CA THR A 141 -8.89 15.93 -13.76
C THR A 141 -9.30 15.27 -15.07
N ALA A 142 -8.52 14.30 -15.51
CA ALA A 142 -8.84 13.50 -16.68
C ALA A 142 -8.45 12.05 -16.44
N GLY A 143 -9.13 11.16 -17.16
CA GLY A 143 -8.88 9.74 -17.01
C GLY A 143 -9.57 8.91 -18.07
N THR A 144 -9.48 7.61 -17.89
CA THR A 144 -10.05 6.61 -18.77
C THR A 144 -10.81 5.57 -17.95
N LEU A 145 -11.99 5.24 -18.40
CA LEU A 145 -12.87 4.24 -17.83
C LEU A 145 -13.06 3.11 -18.83
N THR A 146 -12.90 1.88 -18.39
CA THR A 146 -13.16 0.70 -19.20
C THR A 146 -14.24 -0.15 -18.53
N PHE A 147 -15.31 -0.42 -19.24
CA PHE A 147 -16.44 -1.20 -18.75
C PHE A 147 -16.92 -2.20 -19.80
N LYS A 148 -17.65 -3.22 -19.39
CA LYS A 148 -18.29 -4.19 -20.27
C LYS A 148 -19.64 -4.64 -19.71
N VAL A 149 -20.48 -5.21 -20.57
CA VAL A 149 -21.68 -5.94 -20.15
C VAL A 149 -21.25 -7.34 -19.72
N GLU A 150 -21.65 -7.77 -18.54
CA GLU A 150 -21.48 -9.14 -18.06
C GLU A 150 -22.81 -9.88 -18.01
N ASP A 151 -23.81 -9.25 -17.42
CA ASP A 151 -25.19 -9.76 -17.40
C ASP A 151 -26.06 -8.97 -18.40
N TYR A 152 -26.24 -9.55 -19.58
CA TYR A 152 -27.08 -8.92 -20.61
C TYR A 152 -28.54 -8.79 -20.17
N LYS A 153 -29.04 -9.68 -19.31
CA LYS A 153 -30.44 -9.61 -18.83
C LYS A 153 -30.63 -8.43 -17.87
N ALA A 154 -29.69 -8.22 -16.96
CA ALA A 154 -29.70 -7.04 -16.09
C ALA A 154 -29.55 -5.75 -16.93
N PHE A 155 -28.61 -5.76 -17.88
CA PHE A 155 -28.39 -4.63 -18.78
C PHE A 155 -29.67 -4.22 -19.54
N ILE A 156 -30.37 -5.19 -20.14
CA ILE A 156 -31.59 -4.92 -20.92
C ILE A 156 -32.75 -4.43 -20.05
N LYS A 157 -32.82 -4.87 -18.80
CA LYS A 157 -33.85 -4.39 -17.85
C LYS A 157 -33.71 -2.91 -17.53
N VAL A 158 -32.49 -2.45 -17.45
CA VAL A 158 -32.16 -1.05 -17.11
C VAL A 158 -32.16 -0.18 -18.35
N ASN A 159 -31.55 -0.66 -19.44
CA ASN A 159 -31.37 0.08 -20.67
C ASN A 159 -32.35 -0.37 -21.74
N ARG A 160 -33.15 0.55 -22.25
CA ARG A 160 -34.02 0.26 -23.38
C ARG A 160 -33.16 0.09 -24.63
N LEU A 161 -33.32 -1.04 -25.33
CA LEU A 161 -32.58 -1.30 -26.57
C LEU A 161 -33.06 -0.41 -27.71
N ILE A 162 -34.36 -0.07 -27.71
CA ILE A 162 -34.96 0.81 -28.73
C ILE A 162 -34.32 2.21 -28.55
N ASN A 163 -33.72 2.71 -29.63
CA ASN A 163 -33.03 3.99 -29.72
C ASN A 163 -31.79 4.09 -28.77
N PHE A 164 -31.20 2.93 -28.42
CA PHE A 164 -29.94 2.94 -27.69
C PHE A 164 -28.82 3.49 -28.59
N THR A 165 -28.11 4.50 -28.07
CA THR A 165 -26.88 5.01 -28.67
C THR A 165 -25.73 4.86 -27.67
N LEU A 166 -24.57 4.44 -28.17
CA LEU A 166 -23.39 4.29 -27.31
C LEU A 166 -22.94 5.64 -26.76
N GLU A 167 -23.11 6.70 -27.55
CA GLU A 167 -22.74 8.07 -27.18
C GLU A 167 -23.55 8.59 -25.99
N ASP A 168 -24.87 8.40 -26.02
CA ASP A 168 -25.74 8.82 -24.90
C ASP A 168 -25.44 8.01 -23.63
N PHE A 169 -25.22 6.73 -23.79
CA PHE A 169 -24.84 5.86 -22.69
C PHE A 169 -23.49 6.26 -22.07
N GLN A 170 -22.48 6.53 -22.90
CA GLN A 170 -21.18 7.02 -22.44
C GLN A 170 -21.31 8.39 -21.76
N LYS A 171 -22.20 9.26 -22.23
CA LYS A 171 -22.45 10.55 -21.59
C LYS A 171 -23.02 10.37 -20.18
N GLN A 172 -24.01 9.51 -20.00
CA GLN A 172 -24.58 9.21 -18.68
C GLN A 172 -23.51 8.66 -17.72
N ILE A 173 -22.68 7.73 -18.19
CA ILE A 173 -21.56 7.21 -17.40
C ILE A 173 -20.57 8.34 -17.03
N LYS A 174 -20.21 9.19 -17.98
CA LYS A 174 -19.34 10.35 -17.72
C LYS A 174 -19.91 11.28 -16.65
N ASP A 175 -21.20 11.51 -16.64
CA ASP A 175 -21.86 12.35 -15.64
C ASP A 175 -21.76 11.74 -14.23
N VAL A 176 -21.96 10.42 -14.12
CA VAL A 176 -21.79 9.70 -12.86
C VAL A 176 -20.33 9.74 -12.39
N VAL A 177 -19.39 9.47 -13.29
CA VAL A 177 -17.94 9.54 -12.99
C VAL A 177 -17.57 10.96 -12.52
N THR A 178 -18.03 11.99 -13.24
CA THR A 178 -17.76 13.39 -12.88
C THR A 178 -18.24 13.72 -11.47
N ARG A 179 -19.45 13.31 -11.13
CA ARG A 179 -20.03 13.53 -9.79
C ARG A 179 -19.21 12.81 -8.71
N ARG A 180 -18.84 11.53 -8.95
CA ARG A 180 -18.09 10.74 -7.98
C ARG A 180 -16.67 11.26 -7.80
N VAL A 181 -15.99 11.61 -8.89
CA VAL A 181 -14.63 12.17 -8.84
C VAL A 181 -14.61 13.48 -8.06
N LYS A 182 -15.52 14.41 -8.37
CA LYS A 182 -15.62 15.67 -7.63
C LYS A 182 -15.83 15.46 -6.14
N GLY A 183 -16.82 14.64 -5.80
CA GLY A 183 -17.12 14.34 -4.39
C GLY A 183 -15.99 13.63 -3.66
N LEU A 184 -15.30 12.73 -4.35
CA LEU A 184 -14.17 12.00 -3.75
C LEU A 184 -12.97 12.92 -3.53
N LEU A 185 -12.57 13.70 -4.53
CA LEU A 185 -11.40 14.58 -4.42
C LEU A 185 -11.58 15.63 -3.32
N THR A 186 -12.78 16.21 -3.22
CA THR A 186 -13.09 17.14 -2.14
C THR A 186 -12.95 16.50 -0.76
N ASN A 187 -13.48 15.28 -0.59
CA ASN A 187 -13.45 14.58 0.70
C ASN A 187 -12.09 13.91 0.99
N PHE A 188 -11.36 13.42 -0.02
CA PHE A 188 -10.08 12.74 0.13
C PHE A 188 -9.03 13.65 0.77
N LEU A 189 -8.92 14.87 0.29
CA LEU A 189 -7.99 15.86 0.84
C LEU A 189 -8.29 16.13 2.32
N TYR A 190 -9.58 16.13 2.68
CA TYR A 190 -10.01 16.35 4.05
C TYR A 190 -9.69 15.16 4.97
N GLN A 191 -10.03 13.95 4.54
CA GLN A 191 -9.86 12.74 5.35
C GLN A 191 -8.40 12.29 5.49
N MET A 192 -7.63 12.37 4.41
CA MET A 192 -6.25 11.92 4.38
C MET A 192 -5.24 12.99 4.79
N ASN A 193 -5.71 14.22 5.07
CA ASN A 193 -4.86 15.37 5.37
C ASN A 193 -3.70 15.53 4.35
N CYS A 194 -3.96 15.13 3.11
CA CYS A 194 -3.00 15.14 2.02
C CYS A 194 -2.86 16.55 1.46
N PRO A 195 -1.64 17.10 1.39
CA PRO A 195 -1.42 18.37 0.71
C PRO A 195 -1.77 18.27 -0.78
N LEU A 196 -2.54 19.20 -1.30
CA LEU A 196 -2.91 19.23 -2.71
C LEU A 196 -1.68 19.24 -3.64
N VAL A 197 -0.57 19.83 -3.20
CA VAL A 197 0.73 19.84 -3.93
C VAL A 197 1.29 18.44 -4.14
N GLN A 198 0.90 17.47 -3.31
CA GLN A 198 1.37 16.09 -3.36
C GLN A 198 0.30 15.10 -3.82
N ILE A 199 -0.82 15.60 -4.36
CA ILE A 199 -1.96 14.75 -4.72
C ILE A 199 -1.60 13.71 -5.79
N GLU A 200 -0.69 14.05 -6.70
CA GLU A 200 -0.22 13.13 -7.75
C GLU A 200 0.47 11.88 -7.19
N ARG A 201 1.10 11.98 -6.01
CA ARG A 201 1.72 10.82 -5.35
C ARG A 201 0.69 9.82 -4.83
N ASN A 202 -0.54 10.25 -4.63
CA ASN A 202 -1.62 9.42 -4.11
C ASN A 202 -2.64 9.04 -5.19
N ILE A 203 -2.31 9.21 -6.46
CA ILE A 203 -3.24 9.00 -7.58
C ILE A 203 -3.77 7.56 -7.60
N ASP A 204 -2.91 6.59 -7.31
CA ASP A 204 -3.28 5.17 -7.26
C ASP A 204 -4.28 4.88 -6.13
N GLY A 205 -4.04 5.42 -4.93
CA GLY A 205 -4.97 5.28 -3.81
C GLY A 205 -6.32 5.96 -4.08
N ILE A 206 -6.31 7.09 -4.79
CA ILE A 206 -7.54 7.75 -5.24
C ILE A 206 -8.27 6.89 -6.27
N CYS A 207 -7.55 6.30 -7.22
CA CYS A 207 -8.11 5.39 -8.22
C CYS A 207 -8.77 4.16 -7.57
N ASP A 208 -8.16 3.57 -6.57
CA ASP A 208 -8.70 2.39 -5.88
C ASP A 208 -10.02 2.72 -5.16
N ILE A 209 -10.04 3.79 -4.38
CA ILE A 209 -11.27 4.23 -3.70
C ILE A 209 -12.36 4.61 -4.70
N LEU A 210 -11.99 5.26 -5.80
CA LEU A 210 -12.93 5.67 -6.84
C LEU A 210 -13.49 4.46 -7.59
N ARG A 211 -12.64 3.45 -7.85
CA ARG A 211 -13.03 2.18 -8.48
C ARG A 211 -14.09 1.47 -7.67
N ASP A 212 -13.91 1.35 -6.37
CA ASP A 212 -14.87 0.66 -5.49
C ASP A 212 -16.23 1.36 -5.47
N LYS A 213 -16.24 2.69 -5.44
CA LYS A 213 -17.48 3.47 -5.46
C LYS A 213 -18.17 3.41 -6.83
N LEU A 214 -17.41 3.54 -7.92
CA LEU A 214 -17.95 3.51 -9.28
C LEU A 214 -18.43 2.12 -9.68
N LYS A 215 -17.86 1.04 -9.13
CA LYS A 215 -18.31 -0.32 -9.37
C LYS A 215 -19.80 -0.46 -9.03
N VAL A 216 -20.22 0.01 -7.88
CA VAL A 216 -21.62 -0.04 -7.45
C VAL A 216 -22.51 0.80 -8.36
N ASP A 217 -22.09 2.04 -8.67
CA ASP A 217 -22.88 2.91 -9.54
C ASP A 217 -23.03 2.35 -10.96
N LEU A 218 -21.99 1.71 -11.50
CA LEU A 218 -22.03 1.15 -12.85
C LEU A 218 -22.86 -0.15 -12.94
N GLU A 219 -22.93 -0.90 -11.86
CA GLU A 219 -23.85 -2.05 -11.74
C GLU A 219 -25.31 -1.61 -11.89
N GLU A 220 -25.69 -0.40 -11.43
CA GLU A 220 -27.03 0.14 -11.65
C GLU A 220 -27.35 0.38 -13.13
N PHE A 221 -26.32 0.59 -13.97
CA PHE A 221 -26.45 0.69 -15.42
C PHE A 221 -26.34 -0.66 -16.14
N GLY A 222 -26.18 -1.76 -15.40
CA GLY A 222 -26.03 -3.11 -15.94
C GLY A 222 -24.67 -3.38 -16.59
N VAL A 223 -23.65 -2.60 -16.25
CA VAL A 223 -22.29 -2.78 -16.75
C VAL A 223 -21.30 -2.96 -15.59
N VAL A 224 -20.21 -3.66 -15.86
CA VAL A 224 -19.16 -3.93 -14.87
C VAL A 224 -17.93 -3.13 -15.21
N LEU A 225 -17.43 -2.42 -14.21
CA LEU A 225 -16.16 -1.69 -14.30
C LEU A 225 -14.99 -2.68 -14.37
N ARG A 226 -14.18 -2.57 -15.43
CA ARG A 226 -12.98 -3.38 -15.62
C ARG A 226 -11.73 -2.63 -15.20
N ARG A 227 -11.63 -1.39 -15.61
CA ARG A 227 -10.47 -0.54 -15.33
C ARG A 227 -10.87 0.91 -15.19
N LEU A 228 -10.23 1.59 -14.27
CA LEU A 228 -10.28 3.03 -14.09
C LEU A 228 -8.86 3.55 -13.90
N ASP A 229 -8.49 4.49 -14.73
CA ASP A 229 -7.20 5.16 -14.63
C ASP A 229 -7.42 6.67 -14.63
N LEU A 230 -6.90 7.34 -13.61
CA LEU A 230 -6.76 8.80 -13.62
C LEU A 230 -5.40 9.13 -14.27
N SER A 231 -5.44 9.85 -15.37
CA SER A 231 -4.22 10.25 -16.08
C SER A 231 -3.57 11.49 -15.49
N ARG A 232 -4.38 12.37 -14.88
CA ARG A 232 -3.91 13.59 -14.22
C ARG A 232 -4.93 14.13 -13.23
N ILE A 233 -4.42 14.77 -12.20
CA ILE A 233 -5.15 15.63 -11.27
C ILE A 233 -4.34 16.93 -11.20
N GLU A 234 -4.79 17.98 -11.86
CA GLU A 234 -4.00 19.19 -12.08
C GLU A 234 -4.67 20.40 -11.46
N PRO A 235 -4.03 21.06 -10.48
CA PRO A 235 -4.49 22.36 -9.99
C PRO A 235 -4.24 23.44 -11.04
N ASP A 236 -5.05 24.49 -11.01
CA ASP A 236 -4.83 25.67 -11.84
C ASP A 236 -3.57 26.40 -11.36
N LYS A 237 -2.52 26.38 -12.19
CA LYS A 237 -1.22 26.97 -11.86
C LYS A 237 -1.24 28.51 -11.86
N GLU A 238 -2.25 29.10 -12.52
CA GLU A 238 -2.41 30.55 -12.60
C GLU A 238 -3.28 31.09 -11.44
N ASP A 239 -3.94 30.22 -10.69
CA ASP A 239 -4.77 30.60 -9.57
C ASP A 239 -3.95 31.21 -8.42
N ALA A 240 -4.39 32.37 -7.93
CA ALA A 240 -3.70 33.10 -6.86
C ALA A 240 -3.63 32.31 -5.54
N ASN A 241 -4.63 31.49 -5.22
CA ASN A 241 -4.67 30.67 -4.02
C ASN A 241 -3.73 29.48 -4.16
N TRP A 242 -3.62 28.91 -5.36
CA TRP A 242 -2.63 27.88 -5.65
C TRP A 242 -1.20 28.39 -5.46
N MET A 243 -0.86 29.54 -6.02
CA MET A 243 0.46 30.15 -5.86
C MET A 243 0.79 30.45 -4.38
N LYS A 244 -0.19 30.95 -3.63
CA LYS A 244 -0.03 31.15 -2.18
C LYS A 244 0.22 29.84 -1.44
N LEU A 245 -0.56 28.79 -1.74
CA LEU A 245 -0.39 27.48 -1.11
C LEU A 245 0.99 26.87 -1.43
N GLN A 246 1.42 26.96 -2.68
CA GLN A 246 2.71 26.45 -3.12
C GLN A 246 3.86 27.15 -2.38
N LYS A 247 3.80 28.48 -2.26
CA LYS A 247 4.77 29.27 -1.53
C LYS A 247 4.84 28.86 -0.05
N VAL A 248 3.71 28.84 0.63
CA VAL A 248 3.63 28.45 2.05
C VAL A 248 4.11 27.01 2.27
N THR A 249 3.72 26.08 1.40
CA THR A 249 4.15 24.67 1.51
C THR A 249 5.66 24.54 1.29
N SER A 250 6.21 25.27 0.33
CA SER A 250 7.64 25.29 0.06
C SER A 250 8.42 25.86 1.24
N GLU A 251 8.02 27.02 1.76
CA GLU A 251 8.63 27.65 2.94
C GLU A 251 8.56 26.73 4.17
N TYR A 252 7.43 26.10 4.40
CA TYR A 252 7.26 25.14 5.51
C TYR A 252 8.16 23.92 5.36
N SER A 253 8.24 23.34 4.19
CA SER A 253 9.07 22.17 3.94
C SER A 253 10.57 22.49 4.09
N VAL A 254 11.04 23.62 3.59
CA VAL A 254 12.42 24.09 3.81
C VAL A 254 12.71 24.26 5.29
N LYS A 255 11.84 25.00 5.99
CA LYS A 255 12.00 25.23 7.43
C LYS A 255 11.95 23.95 8.27
N SER A 256 11.11 22.98 7.89
CA SER A 256 11.06 21.69 8.58
C SER A 256 12.34 20.88 8.39
N VAL A 257 12.92 20.91 7.19
CA VAL A 257 14.22 20.26 6.91
C VAL A 257 15.34 20.94 7.70
N GLU A 258 15.39 22.27 7.69
CA GLU A 258 16.38 23.04 8.48
C GLU A 258 16.28 22.71 9.97
N THR A 259 15.07 22.72 10.55
CA THR A 259 14.84 22.38 11.95
C THR A 259 15.27 20.93 12.26
N THR A 260 14.98 20.00 11.37
CA THR A 260 15.38 18.59 11.55
C THR A 260 16.90 18.44 11.49
N GLN A 261 17.57 19.13 10.56
CA GLN A 261 19.04 19.14 10.48
C GLN A 261 19.67 19.81 11.70
N GLU A 262 19.13 20.94 12.16
CA GLU A 262 19.60 21.62 13.36
C GLU A 262 19.45 20.74 14.60
N ASN A 263 18.32 20.05 14.76
CA ASN A 263 18.12 19.12 15.86
C ASN A 263 19.08 17.91 15.78
N ALA A 264 19.33 17.38 14.57
CA ALA A 264 20.30 16.31 14.37
C ALA A 264 21.72 16.75 14.72
N LEU A 265 22.11 17.95 14.32
CA LEU A 265 23.41 18.55 14.68
C LEU A 265 23.54 18.76 16.19
N ARG A 266 22.50 19.31 16.82
CA ARG A 266 22.49 19.50 18.31
C ARG A 266 22.62 18.17 19.03
N THR A 267 21.92 17.13 18.57
CA THR A 267 22.03 15.79 19.18
C THR A 267 23.42 15.20 18.98
N ALA A 268 24.00 15.31 17.78
CA ALA A 268 25.35 14.84 17.49
C ALA A 268 26.42 15.61 18.34
N THR A 269 26.28 16.92 18.49
CA THR A 269 27.17 17.74 19.32
C THR A 269 27.07 17.33 20.79
N ALA A 270 25.85 17.19 21.33
CA ALA A 270 25.64 16.75 22.69
C ALA A 270 26.22 15.34 22.94
N GLN A 271 26.06 14.42 21.98
CA GLN A 271 26.66 13.08 22.06
C GLN A 271 28.21 13.16 22.10
N THR A 272 28.77 14.03 21.26
CA THR A 272 30.23 14.27 21.22
C THR A 272 30.73 14.84 22.52
N ASP A 273 30.04 15.83 23.11
CA ASP A 273 30.40 16.43 24.38
C ASP A 273 30.34 15.41 25.52
N VAL A 274 29.31 14.56 25.55
CA VAL A 274 29.23 13.45 26.53
C VAL A 274 30.38 12.48 26.35
N ASN A 275 30.71 12.10 25.11
CA ASN A 275 31.85 11.22 24.84
C ASN A 275 33.20 11.81 25.26
N ILE A 276 33.41 13.11 24.98
CA ILE A 276 34.61 13.81 25.40
C ILE A 276 34.71 13.84 26.93
N LYS A 277 33.61 14.17 27.61
CA LYS A 277 33.57 14.16 29.07
C LYS A 277 33.84 12.78 29.64
N ASN A 278 33.22 11.73 29.11
CA ASN A 278 33.50 10.36 29.54
C ASN A 278 34.97 9.97 29.33
N LEU A 279 35.58 10.39 28.21
CA LEU A 279 37.01 10.15 27.98
C LEU A 279 37.88 10.88 28.97
N GLN A 280 37.56 12.12 29.33
CA GLN A 280 38.26 12.89 30.36
C GLN A 280 38.13 12.24 31.75
N ASP A 281 36.92 11.83 32.12
CA ASP A 281 36.66 11.13 33.37
C ASP A 281 37.42 9.79 33.46
N ILE A 282 37.47 9.01 32.36
CA ILE A 282 38.27 7.78 32.29
C ILE A 282 39.76 8.08 32.39
N GLN A 283 40.28 9.11 31.74
CA GLN A 283 41.68 9.51 31.84
C GLN A 283 42.02 9.95 33.24
N GLN A 284 41.17 10.70 33.91
CA GLN A 284 41.37 11.12 35.29
C GLN A 284 41.37 9.93 36.25
N MET A 285 40.39 9.00 36.12
CA MET A 285 40.36 7.78 36.92
C MET A 285 41.60 6.90 36.70
N ASN A 286 42.07 6.79 35.46
CA ASN A 286 43.29 6.05 35.17
C ASN A 286 44.54 6.72 35.79
N ALA A 287 44.61 8.02 35.76
CA ALA A 287 45.71 8.77 36.39
C ALA A 287 45.68 8.64 37.93
N GLU A 288 44.52 8.70 38.56
CA GLU A 288 44.33 8.48 40.00
C GLU A 288 44.68 7.04 40.39
N ASN A 289 44.23 6.04 39.64
CA ASN A 289 44.58 4.63 39.87
C ASN A 289 46.09 4.38 39.72
N MET A 290 46.73 5.02 38.74
CA MET A 290 48.17 4.90 38.55
C MET A 290 48.95 5.56 39.69
N ALA A 291 48.47 6.72 40.14
CA ALA A 291 49.07 7.40 41.31
C ALA A 291 48.94 6.58 42.59
N GLU A 292 47.76 5.96 42.79
CA GLU A 292 47.53 5.06 43.93
C GLU A 292 48.38 3.78 43.85
N THR A 293 48.45 3.18 42.66
CA THR A 293 49.35 2.02 42.46
C THR A 293 50.81 2.36 42.78
N MET A 294 51.28 3.53 42.32
CA MET A 294 52.65 3.96 42.64
C MET A 294 52.83 4.30 44.12
N ARG A 295 51.79 4.71 44.83
CA ARG A 295 51.81 4.95 46.28
C ARG A 295 51.95 3.60 47.00
N ILE A 296 51.12 2.64 46.66
CA ILE A 296 51.17 1.28 47.23
C ILE A 296 52.53 0.63 46.97
N GLN A 297 53.05 0.73 45.77
CA GLN A 297 54.34 0.17 45.41
C GLN A 297 55.50 0.83 46.18
N ARG A 298 55.41 2.12 46.48
CA ARG A 298 56.38 2.82 47.35
C ARG A 298 56.29 2.34 48.81
N GLU A 299 55.10 2.20 49.33
CA GLU A 299 54.84 1.69 50.66
C GLU A 299 55.32 0.21 50.79
N GLU A 300 55.07 -0.61 49.82
CA GLU A 300 55.59 -2.02 49.78
C GLU A 300 57.12 -2.05 49.73
N ASN A 301 57.73 -1.21 48.89
CA ASN A 301 59.22 -1.12 48.83
C ASN A 301 59.81 -0.61 50.15
N GLN A 302 59.19 0.36 50.79
CA GLN A 302 59.60 0.83 52.07
C GLN A 302 59.48 -0.24 53.17
N TYR A 303 58.36 -0.99 53.12
CA TYR A 303 58.16 -2.11 54.04
C TYR A 303 59.19 -3.23 53.82
N ALA A 304 59.44 -3.59 52.54
CA ALA A 304 60.49 -4.56 52.21
C ALA A 304 61.88 -4.13 52.63
N GLN A 305 62.22 -2.84 52.44
CA GLN A 305 63.50 -2.29 52.94
C GLN A 305 63.55 -2.32 54.45
N HIS A 306 62.49 -1.99 55.20
CA HIS A 306 62.42 -2.08 56.65
C HIS A 306 62.58 -3.51 57.11
N LEU A 307 61.94 -4.52 56.48
CA LEU A 307 62.14 -5.91 56.79
C LEU A 307 63.59 -6.39 56.51
N GLN A 308 64.17 -5.93 55.40
CA GLN A 308 65.59 -6.24 55.10
C GLN A 308 66.57 -5.61 56.09
N THR A 309 66.26 -4.43 56.55
CA THR A 309 67.05 -3.76 57.64
C THR A 309 66.89 -4.50 58.98
N GLN A 310 65.69 -4.97 59.29
CA GLN A 310 65.42 -5.82 60.44
C GLN A 310 66.16 -7.17 60.38
N THR A 311 66.17 -7.80 59.17
CA THR A 311 66.86 -9.07 59.02
C THR A 311 68.37 -8.96 59.15
N ASN A 312 68.94 -7.86 58.68
CA ASN A 312 70.39 -7.56 58.79
C ASN A 312 70.88 -7.25 60.23
N HIS A 313 69.93 -6.86 61.10
CA HIS A 313 70.26 -6.54 62.54
C HIS A 313 69.52 -7.51 63.48
N MET A 314 69.31 -8.74 63.12
CA MET A 314 68.60 -9.78 63.91
C MET A 314 69.14 -10.01 65.31
N GLY A 315 70.39 -9.71 65.56
CA GLY A 315 70.97 -9.85 66.87
C GLY A 315 70.53 -8.75 67.91
N ALA A 316 70.15 -7.59 67.42
CA ALA A 316 69.66 -6.48 68.30
C ALA A 316 68.09 -6.50 68.40
N TYR A 317 67.46 -7.04 67.47
CA TYR A 317 65.94 -7.09 67.40
C TYR A 317 65.38 -8.25 68.24
N GLY A 318 66.13 -9.34 68.44
CA GLY A 318 65.67 -10.45 69.28
C GLY A 318 65.39 -10.04 70.71
N ALA A 319 66.15 -9.06 71.21
CA ALA A 319 65.99 -8.51 72.58
C ALA A 319 64.79 -7.54 72.66
N THR A 320 64.52 -6.74 71.65
CA THR A 320 63.38 -5.84 71.58
C THR A 320 62.07 -6.51 71.40
N LEU A 321 62.01 -7.52 70.57
CA LEU A 321 60.80 -8.35 70.37
C LEU A 321 60.43 -9.14 71.61
N GLN A 322 61.39 -9.65 72.32
CA GLN A 322 61.18 -10.32 73.63
C GLN A 322 60.62 -9.37 74.67
N ALA A 323 61.08 -8.12 74.67
CA ALA A 323 60.57 -7.07 75.53
C ALA A 323 59.15 -6.60 75.15
N ASP A 324 58.83 -6.51 73.86
CA ASP A 324 57.50 -6.11 73.37
C ASP A 324 56.48 -7.24 73.58
N VAL A 325 56.86 -8.52 73.37
CA VAL A 325 55.99 -9.67 73.66
C VAL A 325 55.73 -9.71 75.20
N LEU A 326 56.69 -9.48 76.03
CA LEU A 326 56.48 -9.40 77.47
C LEU A 326 55.61 -8.22 77.89
N LYS A 327 55.71 -7.12 77.20
CA LYS A 327 54.92 -5.91 77.47
C LYS A 327 53.44 -6.12 76.95
N THR A 328 53.26 -6.73 75.86
CA THR A 328 51.93 -7.05 75.33
C THR A 328 51.28 -8.20 76.13
N ALA A 329 52.04 -9.16 76.59
CA ALA A 329 51.53 -10.22 77.50
C ALA A 329 51.17 -9.60 78.87
N ALA A 330 51.91 -8.64 79.37
CA ALA A 330 51.60 -7.94 80.66
C ALA A 330 50.33 -7.05 80.50
N SER A 331 50.14 -6.39 79.36
CA SER A 331 48.94 -5.60 79.14
C SER A 331 47.69 -6.47 78.90
N SER A 332 47.83 -7.60 78.25
CA SER A 332 46.68 -8.57 78.00
C SER A 332 46.30 -9.30 79.31
N LEU A 333 47.20 -9.51 80.21
CA LEU A 333 46.91 -10.03 81.58
C LEU A 333 46.17 -9.05 82.46
N GLY A 334 46.31 -7.72 82.19
CA GLY A 334 45.57 -6.71 82.88
C GLY A 334 44.12 -6.57 82.46
N GLU A 335 43.79 -6.92 81.22
CA GLU A 335 42.42 -6.91 80.67
C GLU A 335 41.64 -8.17 80.88
N MET A 336 42.31 -9.30 81.24
CA MET A 336 41.68 -10.61 81.46
C MET A 336 40.96 -10.77 82.81
N GLY A 337 40.88 -9.68 83.60
CA GLY A 337 40.21 -9.70 84.89
C GLY A 337 38.68 -9.69 84.86
N ASN A 338 38.03 -9.59 83.71
CA ASN A 338 36.60 -9.47 83.72
C ASN A 338 35.91 -10.18 82.50
N VAL A 339 36.27 -11.43 82.22
CA VAL A 339 35.48 -12.22 81.29
C VAL A 339 35.10 -13.55 81.95
N ASN A 340 33.85 -13.67 82.26
CA ASN A 340 33.16 -14.84 82.77
C ASN A 340 33.29 -16.05 81.85
N LEU A 341 33.97 -17.11 82.24
CA LEU A 341 34.08 -18.37 81.53
C LEU A 341 32.80 -19.14 81.68
N GLY A 342 31.93 -19.09 80.60
CA GLY A 342 30.81 -19.96 80.37
C GLY A 342 30.95 -20.70 79.05
N ASN A 343 31.49 -21.87 79.20
CA ASN A 343 31.28 -23.09 78.42
C ASN A 343 31.17 -23.05 76.89
N GLY A 344 32.07 -23.71 76.17
CA GLY A 344 31.76 -24.53 75.00
C GLY A 344 32.23 -24.08 73.65
N GLY A 345 33.17 -24.79 73.11
CA GLY A 345 33.20 -25.16 71.71
C GLY A 345 33.90 -24.23 70.71
N GLY A 346 34.92 -24.77 70.09
CA GLY A 346 35.65 -24.14 69.01
C GLY A 346 34.80 -23.64 67.89
N GLY A 347 35.07 -22.45 67.47
CA GLY A 347 34.36 -21.82 66.35
C GLY A 347 35.27 -20.78 65.69
N MET A 348 35.75 -21.08 64.52
CA MET A 348 36.34 -20.12 63.61
C MET A 348 35.39 -18.97 63.41
N ASN A 349 35.93 -17.76 63.53
CA ASN A 349 35.18 -16.52 63.39
C ASN A 349 34.67 -16.34 61.92
N PRO A 350 33.37 -16.48 61.65
CA PRO A 350 32.83 -16.44 60.26
C PRO A 350 32.88 -15.01 59.68
N ALA A 351 33.02 -13.99 60.49
CA ALA A 351 32.92 -12.60 60.02
C ALA A 351 34.15 -12.15 59.19
N GLY A 352 35.33 -12.67 59.47
CA GLY A 352 36.54 -12.33 58.72
C GLY A 352 36.61 -13.00 57.33
N MET A 353 35.98 -14.19 57.18
CA MET A 353 35.99 -14.95 55.91
C MET A 353 34.93 -14.39 54.96
N MET A 354 33.83 -13.84 55.45
CA MET A 354 32.71 -13.33 54.62
C MET A 354 33.04 -12.01 53.95
N THR A 355 33.86 -11.16 54.58
CA THR A 355 34.25 -9.88 54.01
C THR A 355 35.26 -10.02 52.85
N GLY A 356 36.16 -11.00 52.93
CA GLY A 356 37.12 -11.27 51.85
C GLY A 356 36.52 -11.88 50.60
N MET A 357 35.46 -12.71 50.75
CA MET A 357 34.78 -13.38 49.63
C MET A 357 33.78 -12.48 48.92
N MET A 358 33.17 -11.51 49.63
CA MET A 358 32.20 -10.61 49.06
C MET A 358 32.82 -9.50 48.20
N MET A 359 34.05 -9.11 48.51
CA MET A 359 34.76 -8.04 47.79
C MET A 359 35.48 -8.58 46.53
N GLY A 360 35.86 -9.85 46.49
CA GLY A 360 36.47 -10.49 45.31
C GLY A 360 35.47 -10.92 44.24
N GLY A 361 34.26 -11.31 44.66
CA GLY A 361 33.21 -11.78 43.73
C GLY A 361 32.53 -10.69 42.94
N ALA A 362 32.30 -9.54 43.55
CA ALA A 362 31.59 -8.39 42.91
C ALA A 362 32.45 -7.71 41.83
N MET A 363 33.75 -7.65 42.00
CA MET A 363 34.66 -7.02 41.05
C MET A 363 34.97 -7.90 39.83
N GLY A 364 34.97 -9.23 40.00
CA GLY A 364 35.17 -10.19 38.92
C GLY A 364 33.99 -10.26 37.92
N GLN A 365 32.76 -10.13 38.43
CA GLN A 365 31.53 -10.20 37.57
C GLN A 365 31.33 -8.95 36.75
N GLN A 366 31.72 -7.78 37.28
CA GLN A 366 31.58 -6.50 36.56
C GLN A 366 32.65 -6.37 35.45
N MET A 367 33.83 -6.92 35.65
CA MET A 367 34.88 -6.93 34.64
C MET A 367 34.62 -7.94 33.51
N ALA A 368 34.03 -9.09 33.81
CA ALA A 368 33.62 -10.10 32.83
C ALA A 368 32.45 -9.61 31.92
N GLY A 369 31.52 -8.85 32.52
CA GLY A 369 30.42 -8.21 31.77
C GLY A 369 30.87 -7.13 30.79
N MET A 370 31.86 -6.34 31.16
CA MET A 370 32.41 -5.27 30.34
C MET A 370 33.25 -5.80 29.16
N MET A 371 33.97 -6.92 29.40
CA MET A 371 34.79 -7.55 28.37
C MET A 371 33.94 -8.28 27.32
N ASN A 372 32.80 -8.88 27.73
CA ASN A 372 31.87 -9.54 26.83
C ASN A 372 31.07 -8.53 25.95
N ASN A 373 30.78 -7.35 26.48
CA ASN A 373 30.10 -6.30 25.72
C ASN A 373 31.05 -5.62 24.70
N MET A 374 32.33 -5.55 25.02
CA MET A 374 33.34 -4.99 24.09
C MET A 374 33.68 -5.94 22.96
N SER A 375 33.65 -7.28 23.21
CA SER A 375 33.87 -8.30 22.16
C SER A 375 32.68 -8.43 21.21
N GLN A 376 31.43 -8.19 21.66
CA GLN A 376 30.26 -8.16 20.81
C GLN A 376 30.21 -6.90 19.91
N GLN A 377 30.71 -5.77 20.39
CA GLN A 377 30.76 -4.53 19.62
C GLN A 377 31.85 -4.57 18.52
N MET A 378 32.94 -5.29 18.75
CA MET A 378 34.00 -5.48 17.73
C MET A 378 33.62 -6.50 16.63
N ASN A 379 32.75 -7.45 16.92
CA ASN A 379 32.34 -8.48 15.95
C ASN A 379 31.19 -8.03 15.05
N GLY A 380 30.49 -6.94 15.39
CA GLY A 380 29.42 -6.34 14.57
C GLY A 380 29.89 -5.41 13.46
N GLN A 381 31.17 -5.04 13.41
CA GLN A 381 31.69 -4.06 12.46
C GLN A 381 32.50 -4.64 11.28
N MET A 382 32.59 -5.95 11.15
CA MET A 382 33.24 -6.63 10.02
C MET A 382 32.30 -7.46 9.15
N GLN A 383 31.06 -6.99 8.90
CA GLN A 383 30.30 -7.49 7.75
C GLN A 383 30.43 -6.48 6.62
N GLN A 384 31.30 -6.78 5.67
CA GLN A 384 31.39 -6.11 4.37
C GLN A 384 30.04 -6.26 3.64
N PRO A 385 29.51 -5.20 2.98
CA PRO A 385 28.36 -5.34 2.09
C PRO A 385 28.73 -6.21 0.90
N GLN A 386 28.07 -7.36 0.74
CA GLN A 386 28.11 -8.14 -0.49
C GLN A 386 27.52 -7.32 -1.63
N MET A 387 28.33 -7.05 -2.62
CA MET A 387 27.90 -6.49 -3.90
C MET A 387 26.89 -7.46 -4.56
N ALA A 388 25.67 -6.98 -4.76
CA ALA A 388 24.68 -7.66 -5.57
C ALA A 388 25.14 -7.67 -7.03
N THR A 389 25.23 -8.86 -7.61
CA THR A 389 25.45 -9.05 -9.05
C THR A 389 24.22 -8.59 -9.82
N PRO A 390 24.35 -7.82 -10.93
CA PRO A 390 23.22 -7.42 -11.76
C PRO A 390 22.64 -8.61 -12.53
N PRO A 391 21.31 -8.63 -12.78
CA PRO A 391 20.66 -9.71 -13.54
C PRO A 391 21.06 -9.64 -15.02
N PRO A 392 21.08 -10.78 -15.74
CA PRO A 392 21.38 -10.79 -17.17
C PRO A 392 20.25 -10.15 -17.98
N ILE A 393 20.64 -9.33 -18.94
CA ILE A 393 19.77 -8.68 -19.93
C ILE A 393 19.34 -9.74 -20.97
N PRO A 394 18.05 -9.73 -21.43
CA PRO A 394 17.56 -10.64 -22.46
C PRO A 394 18.10 -10.36 -23.86
#